data_82060b8722bbd4e78c71fdef5f35327e
#
_entry.id   82060b8722bbd4e78c71fdef5f35327e
#
_cell.length_a   1.000
_cell.length_b   1.000
_cell.length_c   1.000
_cell.angle_alpha   90.00
_cell.angle_beta   90.00
_cell.angle_gamma   90.00
#
_symmetry.space_group_name_H-M   'P 1'
#
loop_
_entity.id
_entity.type
_entity.pdbx_description
1 polymer ?
#
loop_
_entity_poly.entity_id
_entity_poly.type
_entity_poly.pdbx_seq_one_letter_code
_entity_poly.pdbx_strand_id
1 'polypeptide(L)'
;IAEVREAVPLTVIANGEIWTVEPAALARERSGCEHLMLGRGMVADPGLARRVAGDCAAPLPWAELLPLMRVFFDQVRATVAPRHQGGRLKQWLHYQ
;
A
#
# COMPACT_ATOMS: atom_id res chain seq x y z
N ILE A 1 5.33 -17.50 8.49
CA ILE A 1 4.53 -16.55 9.34
C ILE A 1 3.53 -17.31 10.22
N ALA A 2 2.85 -18.31 9.70
CA ALA A 2 1.90 -19.10 10.49
C ALA A 2 2.56 -19.68 11.76
N GLU A 3 3.75 -20.27 11.63
CA GLU A 3 4.52 -20.80 12.75
C GLU A 3 4.88 -19.73 13.77
N VAL A 4 5.26 -18.53 13.32
CA VAL A 4 5.55 -17.39 14.21
C VAL A 4 4.29 -16.95 14.96
N ARG A 5 3.17 -16.87 14.26
CA ARG A 5 1.88 -16.50 14.83
C ARG A 5 1.47 -17.46 15.97
N GLU A 6 1.68 -18.75 15.77
CA GLU A 6 1.37 -19.77 16.76
C GLU A 6 2.33 -19.79 17.95
N ALA A 7 3.58 -19.36 17.74
CA ALA A 7 4.63 -19.41 18.75
C ALA A 7 4.62 -18.23 19.73
N VAL A 8 3.88 -17.15 19.45
CA VAL A 8 3.90 -15.93 20.27
C VAL A 8 2.49 -15.53 20.75
N PRO A 9 2.34 -15.04 22.00
CA PRO A 9 1.05 -14.57 22.51
C PRO A 9 0.76 -13.12 22.11
N LEU A 10 1.20 -12.70 20.94
CA LEU A 10 1.06 -11.33 20.43
C LEU A 10 0.26 -11.33 19.14
N THR A 11 -0.37 -10.20 18.82
CA THR A 11 -0.97 -9.99 17.51
C THR A 11 0.13 -9.93 16.46
N VAL A 12 0.06 -10.82 15.47
CA VAL A 12 0.99 -10.86 14.35
C VAL A 12 0.32 -10.26 13.12
N ILE A 13 1.02 -9.33 12.47
CA ILE A 13 0.58 -8.65 11.26
C ILE A 13 1.41 -9.20 10.10
N ALA A 14 0.76 -9.79 9.10
CA ALA A 14 1.45 -10.32 7.93
C ALA A 14 1.73 -9.23 6.90
N ASN A 15 2.94 -9.23 6.35
CA ASN A 15 3.37 -8.34 5.28
C ASN A 15 4.10 -9.15 4.19
N GLY A 16 3.93 -8.79 2.93
CA GLY A 16 4.69 -9.37 1.82
C GLY A 16 3.92 -9.33 0.50
N GLU A 17 4.45 -8.58 -0.48
CA GLU A 17 4.01 -8.56 -1.90
C GLU A 17 2.49 -8.49 -2.13
N ILE A 18 1.80 -7.68 -1.32
CA ILE A 18 0.35 -7.45 -1.46
C ILE A 18 0.13 -6.24 -2.36
N TRP A 19 -0.21 -6.50 -3.62
CA TRP A 19 -0.44 -5.48 -4.64
C TRP A 19 -1.91 -5.35 -5.04
N THR A 20 -2.70 -6.41 -4.84
CA THR A 20 -4.13 -6.45 -5.16
C THR A 20 -4.90 -7.19 -4.07
N VAL A 21 -6.21 -7.33 -4.24
CA VAL A 21 -7.10 -7.96 -3.25
C VAL A 21 -6.83 -9.47 -3.15
N GLU A 22 -6.53 -10.14 -4.26
CA GLU A 22 -6.30 -11.59 -4.29
C GLU A 22 -5.07 -12.01 -3.49
N PRO A 23 -3.88 -11.39 -3.66
CA PRO A 23 -2.73 -11.64 -2.77
C PRO A 23 -3.03 -11.33 -1.30
N ALA A 24 -3.88 -10.35 -0.99
CA ALA A 24 -4.26 -10.07 0.39
C ALA A 24 -5.05 -11.23 1.01
N ALA A 25 -6.03 -11.77 0.29
CA ALA A 25 -6.80 -12.92 0.72
C ALA A 25 -5.90 -14.16 0.93
N LEU A 26 -4.98 -14.39 -0.01
CA LEU A 26 -4.03 -15.49 0.06
C LEU A 26 -3.05 -15.33 1.24
N ALA A 27 -2.59 -14.10 1.52
CA ALA A 27 -1.73 -13.81 2.65
C ALA A 27 -2.43 -14.12 3.99
N ARG A 28 -3.70 -13.77 4.12
CA ARG A 28 -4.51 -14.14 5.30
C ARG A 28 -4.65 -15.65 5.45
N GLU A 29 -5.01 -16.32 4.38
CA GLU A 29 -5.19 -17.78 4.38
C GLU A 29 -3.91 -18.51 4.79
N ARG A 30 -2.77 -18.18 4.15
CA ARG A 30 -1.49 -18.86 4.40
C ARG A 30 -0.86 -18.51 5.74
N SER A 31 -1.00 -17.29 6.20
CA SER A 31 -0.41 -16.87 7.48
C SER A 31 -1.30 -17.15 8.69
N GLY A 32 -2.60 -17.26 8.49
CA GLY A 32 -3.61 -17.26 9.55
C GLY A 32 -3.72 -15.93 10.29
N CYS A 33 -3.08 -14.88 9.80
CA CYS A 33 -3.15 -13.54 10.40
C CYS A 33 -4.39 -12.80 9.91
N GLU A 34 -5.13 -12.23 10.84
CA GLU A 34 -6.28 -11.37 10.51
C GLU A 34 -5.81 -10.04 9.91
N HIS A 35 -4.74 -9.49 10.47
CA HIS A 35 -4.22 -8.18 10.11
C HIS A 35 -3.10 -8.28 9.07
N LEU A 36 -3.14 -7.36 8.10
CA LEU A 36 -2.15 -7.25 7.03
C LEU A 36 -1.49 -5.88 7.05
N MET A 37 -0.21 -5.82 6.72
CA MET A 37 0.50 -4.58 6.46
C MET A 37 0.68 -4.44 4.95
N LEU A 38 0.17 -3.35 4.39
CA LEU A 38 0.30 -3.01 2.98
C LEU A 38 1.47 -2.03 2.81
N GLY A 39 2.37 -2.35 1.90
CA GLY A 39 3.52 -1.50 1.59
C GLY A 39 3.37 -0.83 0.22
N ARG A 40 4.24 -1.18 -0.71
CA ARG A 40 4.29 -0.62 -2.07
C ARG A 40 2.98 -0.71 -2.84
N GLY A 41 2.17 -1.73 -2.57
CA GLY A 41 0.83 -1.84 -3.15
C GLY A 41 -0.06 -0.62 -2.87
N MET A 42 0.07 0.00 -1.69
CA MET A 42 -0.65 1.25 -1.36
C MET A 42 -0.11 2.46 -2.12
N VAL A 43 1.16 2.45 -2.51
CA VAL A 43 1.75 3.50 -3.36
C VAL A 43 1.21 3.38 -4.78
N ALA A 44 1.12 2.15 -5.29
CA ALA A 44 0.56 1.86 -6.61
C ALA A 44 -0.94 2.15 -6.67
N ASP A 45 -1.68 1.78 -5.62
CA ASP A 45 -3.12 1.97 -5.51
C ASP A 45 -3.49 2.48 -4.11
N PRO A 46 -3.63 3.79 -3.91
CA PRO A 46 -4.00 4.36 -2.61
C PRO A 46 -5.36 3.88 -2.08
N GLY A 47 -6.21 3.33 -2.92
CA GLY A 47 -7.49 2.73 -2.55
C GLY A 47 -7.41 1.25 -2.12
N LEU A 48 -6.24 0.63 -2.18
CA LEU A 48 -6.07 -0.82 -1.96
C LEU A 48 -6.58 -1.27 -0.58
N ALA A 49 -6.28 -0.54 0.49
CA ALA A 49 -6.72 -0.89 1.84
C ALA A 49 -8.25 -0.96 1.93
N ARG A 50 -8.95 -0.02 1.32
CA ARG A 50 -10.42 -0.01 1.29
C ARG A 50 -10.99 -1.20 0.52
N ARG A 51 -10.35 -1.56 -0.60
CA ARG A 51 -10.76 -2.73 -1.38
C ARG A 51 -10.48 -4.05 -0.64
N VAL A 52 -9.35 -4.16 0.04
CA VAL A 52 -9.01 -5.32 0.88
C VAL A 52 -9.99 -5.46 2.05
N ALA A 53 -10.44 -4.34 2.62
CA ALA A 53 -11.47 -4.32 3.66
C ALA A 53 -12.89 -4.58 3.13
N GLY A 54 -13.09 -4.59 1.81
CA GLY A 54 -14.40 -4.80 1.20
C GLY A 54 -15.26 -3.53 1.07
N ASP A 55 -14.72 -2.34 1.34
CA ASP A 55 -15.47 -1.07 1.33
C ASP A 55 -15.72 -0.54 -0.09
N CYS A 56 -14.92 -0.96 -1.06
CA CYS A 56 -15.11 -0.61 -2.47
C CYS A 56 -14.53 -1.70 -3.38
N ALA A 57 -15.02 -1.78 -4.62
CA ALA A 57 -14.65 -2.83 -5.57
C ALA A 57 -13.66 -2.38 -6.66
N ALA A 58 -13.51 -1.08 -6.88
CA ALA A 58 -12.72 -0.52 -7.99
C ALA A 58 -11.47 0.22 -7.50
N PRO A 59 -10.40 0.26 -8.31
CA PRO A 59 -9.24 1.13 -8.07
C PRO A 59 -9.65 2.60 -8.01
N LEU A 60 -8.81 3.40 -7.35
CA LEU A 60 -9.02 4.85 -7.28
C LEU A 60 -8.92 5.47 -8.69
N PRO A 61 -9.95 6.20 -9.18
CA PRO A 61 -9.91 6.82 -10.49
C PRO A 61 -8.90 7.98 -10.54
N TRP A 62 -8.42 8.32 -11.74
CA TRP A 62 -7.45 9.41 -11.93
C TRP A 62 -7.90 10.74 -11.35
N ALA A 63 -9.19 11.05 -11.46
CA ALA A 63 -9.75 12.30 -10.91
C ALA A 63 -9.55 12.43 -9.39
N GLU A 64 -9.52 11.31 -8.67
CA GLU A 64 -9.27 11.28 -7.23
C GLU A 64 -7.77 11.08 -6.91
N LEU A 65 -7.02 10.44 -7.80
CA LEU A 65 -5.59 10.19 -7.62
C LEU A 65 -4.76 11.47 -7.82
N LEU A 66 -5.08 12.28 -8.83
CA LEU A 66 -4.32 13.50 -9.14
C LEU A 66 -4.19 14.47 -7.98
N PRO A 67 -5.25 14.78 -7.19
CA PRO A 67 -5.12 15.61 -6.00
C PRO A 67 -4.15 15.04 -4.95
N LEU A 68 -4.13 13.71 -4.78
CA LEU A 68 -3.20 13.04 -3.85
C LEU A 68 -1.75 13.15 -4.33
N MET A 69 -1.52 12.99 -5.64
CA MET A 69 -0.20 13.17 -6.24
C MET A 69 0.30 14.60 -6.06
N ARG A 70 -0.60 15.59 -6.17
CA ARG A 70 -0.26 16.99 -5.95
C ARG A 70 0.17 17.22 -4.50
N VAL A 71 -0.59 16.74 -3.53
CA VAL A 71 -0.23 16.83 -2.10
C VAL A 71 1.12 16.17 -1.84
N PHE A 72 1.35 14.99 -2.38
CA PHE A 72 2.63 14.30 -2.28
C PHE A 72 3.78 15.14 -2.86
N PHE A 73 3.60 15.71 -4.04
CA PHE A 73 4.63 16.52 -4.67
C PHE A 73 4.91 17.82 -3.89
N ASP A 74 3.89 18.45 -3.34
CA ASP A 74 4.05 19.63 -2.49
C ASP A 74 4.87 19.30 -1.23
N GLN A 75 4.66 18.13 -0.62
CA GLN A 75 5.47 17.64 0.50
C GLN A 75 6.91 17.34 0.07
N VAL A 76 7.11 16.73 -1.08
CA VAL A 76 8.44 16.49 -1.66
C VAL A 76 9.18 17.81 -1.89
N ARG A 77 8.53 18.82 -2.43
CA ARG A 77 9.12 20.16 -2.63
C ARG A 77 9.53 20.82 -1.31
N ALA A 78 8.79 20.57 -0.25
CA ALA A 78 9.10 21.13 1.08
C ALA A 78 10.25 20.41 1.80
N THR A 79 10.49 19.12 1.52
CA THR A 79 11.39 18.28 2.31
C THR A 79 12.59 17.71 1.55
N VAL A 80 12.53 17.69 0.22
CA VAL A 80 13.55 17.07 -0.65
C VAL A 80 14.31 18.14 -1.42
N ALA A 81 15.63 17.97 -1.55
CA ALA A 81 16.47 18.89 -2.34
C ALA A 81 15.98 18.96 -3.81
N PRO A 82 16.00 20.15 -4.46
CA PRO A 82 15.43 20.36 -5.80
C PRO A 82 15.89 19.35 -6.85
N ARG A 83 17.15 18.94 -6.81
CA ARG A 83 17.74 17.95 -7.75
C ARG A 83 17.10 16.56 -7.68
N HIS A 84 16.41 16.22 -6.57
CA HIS A 84 15.80 14.92 -6.34
C HIS A 84 14.27 14.93 -6.42
N GLN A 85 13.65 16.11 -6.51
CA GLN A 85 12.19 16.25 -6.47
C GLN A 85 11.50 15.54 -7.64
N GLY A 86 11.99 15.75 -8.86
CA GLY A 86 11.45 15.11 -10.06
C GLY A 86 11.59 13.58 -10.02
N GLY A 87 12.68 13.07 -9.46
CA GLY A 87 12.91 11.64 -9.28
C GLY A 87 11.90 10.99 -8.34
N ARG A 88 11.49 11.66 -7.28
CA ARG A 88 10.47 11.18 -6.34
C ARG A 88 9.11 11.05 -7.01
N LEU A 89 8.70 12.03 -7.79
CA LEU A 89 7.44 11.97 -8.53
C LEU A 89 7.47 10.87 -9.60
N LYS A 90 8.57 10.74 -10.35
CA LYS A 90 8.75 9.67 -11.34
C LYS A 90 8.69 8.29 -10.69
N GLN A 91 9.27 8.13 -9.50
CA GLN A 91 9.22 6.88 -8.74
C GLN A 91 7.79 6.48 -8.40
N TRP A 92 6.95 7.42 -7.98
CA TRP A 92 5.54 7.13 -7.75
C TRP A 92 4.81 6.78 -9.06
N LEU A 93 5.00 7.57 -10.11
CA LEU A 93 4.39 7.31 -11.41
C LEU A 93 4.78 5.93 -11.98
N HIS A 94 5.97 5.44 -11.66
CA HIS A 94 6.40 4.10 -12.06
C HIS A 94 5.52 3.00 -11.47
N TYR A 95 4.94 3.20 -10.29
CA TYR A 95 4.04 2.24 -9.65
C TYR A 95 2.60 2.30 -10.19
N GLN A 96 2.24 3.34 -10.89
CA GLN A 96 0.92 3.47 -11.51
C GLN A 96 0.89 2.75 -12.87
#